data_c900daba519e78330c75d3474741522f
#
_entry.id   c900daba519e78330c75d3474741522f
#
_cell.length_a   1.000
_cell.length_b   1.000
_cell.length_c   1.000
_cell.angle_alpha   90.00
_cell.angle_beta   90.00
_cell.angle_gamma   90.00
#
_symmetry.space_group_name_H-M   'P 1'
#
loop_
_entity.id
_entity.type
_entity.pdbx_description
1 polymer ?
#
loop_
_entity_poly.entity_id
_entity_poly.type
_entity_poly.pdbx_seq_one_letter_code
_entity_poly.pdbx_strand_id
1 'polypeptide(L)'
;MKIKLLLCTLALAGVHYKSMSQAFNNFPVTTQKPPLHGKHWMAITGKPLAATAGAMIFAKGGNAIDASCAMLASTCTMWDVLSWGGETQALIYNPKTKKVIALNAMGVAPTGATADFFRNKGMKYPPDLGPLAATTPGTAGGLMTMLAEYGTMSLKQVLAPAMQLAEGYPIEAQTANSIERGKDKIKQWPYSKKVFLPHLGEKREAPDAGEVFVQKNLLATLQKLVDTEAQALKKGKTRKEAIYAAYDRFYKGDIAKEIARGCQEQGGLITEQDLANWKVKIEEPLMTTYKGIEVYKMQSWTQGPVMLQALNMLENFDLKSMGYNSSRYVHTLYQTMNLAFADRDYYYGDPAFAPEEPMKGLLSKEYAKERIKQINWERNDPKAMPGDPYPFEGKTNPYTDQIRNWGVKQVSQRNVNGLDEKFMEEFTAGTTSVEAADEEGWVVSITPSGGWVPACIAGNTGVGLSQRMQSFVLDPKENPFNVVEPGKRPRVTLTPSLALKDGKPFLSFAKQAGDEQDQLLLQFFLNIVEFGMTVQEATEAPSFKTLQMYASFGDHEKEPGGLIMNEAMPDWTRKELSRMGYKNSYQPRTSGPINAIYFDWIHGTMWGGSSNHGEDYGIGW
;
A
#
# COMPACT_ATOMS: atom_id res chain seq x y z
N MET A 1 72.51 20.48 -16.04
CA MET A 1 71.37 21.23 -15.40
C MET A 1 70.01 21.08 -16.13
N LYS A 2 69.97 20.93 -17.46
CA LYS A 2 68.72 20.79 -18.24
C LYS A 2 68.00 19.41 -18.11
N ILE A 3 68.69 18.32 -17.83
CA ILE A 3 68.11 16.97 -17.72
C ILE A 3 67.36 16.76 -16.35
N LYS A 4 67.87 17.39 -15.27
CA LYS A 4 67.20 17.28 -13.95
C LYS A 4 65.89 18.10 -13.90
N LEU A 5 65.76 19.16 -14.69
CA LEU A 5 64.53 19.95 -14.75
C LEU A 5 63.40 19.21 -15.52
N LEU A 6 63.78 18.44 -16.53
CA LEU A 6 62.82 17.64 -17.35
C LEU A 6 62.23 16.46 -16.56
N LEU A 7 63.03 15.85 -15.69
CA LEU A 7 62.57 14.75 -14.83
C LEU A 7 61.64 15.23 -13.70
N CYS A 8 61.84 16.43 -13.17
CA CYS A 8 60.94 17.02 -12.17
C CYS A 8 59.58 17.45 -12.77
N THR A 9 59.56 17.96 -14.02
CA THR A 9 58.32 18.32 -14.71
C THR A 9 57.50 17.09 -15.12
N LEU A 10 58.12 15.99 -15.51
CA LEU A 10 57.44 14.73 -15.79
C LEU A 10 56.90 14.06 -14.52
N ALA A 11 57.61 14.15 -13.39
CA ALA A 11 57.15 13.61 -12.12
C ALA A 11 55.96 14.43 -11.56
N LEU A 12 55.95 15.76 -11.72
CA LEU A 12 54.83 16.64 -11.33
C LEU A 12 53.62 16.43 -12.25
N ALA A 13 53.78 16.21 -13.55
CA ALA A 13 52.68 15.90 -14.46
C ALA A 13 52.08 14.51 -14.18
N GLY A 14 52.92 13.52 -13.84
CA GLY A 14 52.48 12.19 -13.47
C GLY A 14 51.69 12.15 -12.14
N VAL A 15 52.09 12.97 -11.16
CA VAL A 15 51.37 13.10 -9.88
C VAL A 15 50.03 13.83 -10.07
N HIS A 16 49.95 14.83 -10.92
CA HIS A 16 48.70 15.51 -11.24
C HIS A 16 47.73 14.61 -12.02
N TYR A 17 48.22 13.78 -12.95
CA TYR A 17 47.36 12.83 -13.68
C TYR A 17 46.84 11.72 -12.79
N LYS A 18 47.62 11.21 -11.84
CA LYS A 18 47.10 10.23 -10.84
C LYS A 18 46.07 10.84 -9.88
N SER A 19 46.26 12.07 -9.47
CA SER A 19 45.27 12.75 -8.57
C SER A 19 43.95 13.08 -9.29
N MET A 20 44.01 13.43 -10.60
CA MET A 20 42.77 13.64 -11.36
C MET A 20 42.06 12.35 -11.71
N SER A 21 42.75 11.24 -11.99
CA SER A 21 42.10 9.96 -12.26
C SER A 21 41.49 9.31 -10.99
N GLN A 22 42.02 9.60 -9.81
CA GLN A 22 41.41 9.17 -8.54
C GLN A 22 40.20 10.03 -8.14
N ALA A 23 40.14 11.29 -8.56
CA ALA A 23 38.97 12.14 -8.28
C ALA A 23 37.71 11.75 -9.07
N PHE A 24 37.85 11.08 -10.21
CA PHE A 24 36.70 10.61 -11.01
C PHE A 24 36.19 9.22 -10.65
N ASN A 25 36.90 8.46 -9.81
CA ASN A 25 36.52 7.09 -9.47
C ASN A 25 35.92 6.89 -8.07
N ASN A 26 35.69 7.98 -7.33
CA ASN A 26 35.15 7.92 -5.96
C ASN A 26 33.89 8.77 -5.82
N PHE A 27 32.88 8.55 -6.65
CA PHE A 27 31.52 8.77 -6.18
C PHE A 27 31.09 7.48 -5.48
N PRO A 28 30.91 7.47 -4.16
CA PRO A 28 30.33 6.30 -3.51
C PRO A 28 28.95 6.09 -4.12
N VAL A 29 28.74 4.97 -4.79
CA VAL A 29 27.38 4.52 -5.15
C VAL A 29 26.72 4.18 -3.83
N THR A 30 25.94 5.12 -3.29
CA THR A 30 25.28 4.99 -1.99
C THR A 30 24.01 4.15 -2.07
N THR A 31 23.47 3.95 -3.29
CA THR A 31 22.24 3.20 -3.57
C THR A 31 22.48 2.06 -4.56
N GLN A 32 21.67 1.00 -4.48
CA GLN A 32 21.73 -0.14 -5.40
C GLN A 32 21.13 0.17 -6.76
N LYS A 33 20.06 0.99 -6.77
CA LYS A 33 19.49 1.56 -8.00
C LYS A 33 19.88 3.03 -8.13
N PRO A 34 20.11 3.52 -9.35
CA PRO A 34 20.23 4.97 -9.55
C PRO A 34 18.90 5.66 -9.24
N PRO A 35 18.91 6.88 -8.69
CA PRO A 35 17.70 7.68 -8.58
C PRO A 35 17.17 7.99 -9.98
N LEU A 36 15.83 8.04 -10.11
CA LEU A 36 15.19 8.48 -11.32
C LEU A 36 15.14 10.01 -11.36
N HIS A 37 15.28 10.59 -12.55
CA HIS A 37 15.10 12.03 -12.76
C HIS A 37 14.14 12.24 -13.93
N GLY A 38 13.21 13.16 -13.77
CA GLY A 38 12.27 13.54 -14.81
C GLY A 38 11.95 15.02 -14.74
N LYS A 39 11.61 15.61 -15.87
CA LYS A 39 11.14 16.99 -15.96
C LYS A 39 9.66 17.05 -16.33
N HIS A 40 9.22 16.19 -17.22
CA HIS A 40 7.88 16.24 -17.79
C HIS A 40 6.91 15.30 -17.08
N TRP A 41 7.38 14.08 -16.74
CA TRP A 41 6.54 13.12 -16.04
C TRP A 41 7.34 12.01 -15.36
N MET A 42 6.68 11.30 -14.47
CA MET A 42 7.21 10.14 -13.78
C MET A 42 6.13 9.08 -13.58
N ALA A 43 6.48 7.79 -13.79
CA ALA A 43 5.64 6.62 -13.61
C ALA A 43 6.40 5.54 -12.85
N ILE A 44 5.96 5.17 -11.64
CA ILE A 44 6.63 4.19 -10.78
C ILE A 44 5.59 3.21 -10.22
N THR A 45 5.87 1.90 -10.28
CA THR A 45 4.98 0.87 -9.73
C THR A 45 5.71 -0.45 -9.49
N GLY A 46 5.01 -1.47 -8.99
CA GLY A 46 5.56 -2.77 -8.59
C GLY A 46 6.02 -3.68 -9.73
N LYS A 47 5.75 -3.33 -11.01
CA LYS A 47 6.09 -4.18 -12.18
C LYS A 47 6.68 -3.37 -13.32
N PRO A 48 7.77 -3.83 -13.95
CA PRO A 48 8.40 -3.13 -15.08
C PRO A 48 7.45 -2.90 -16.26
N LEU A 49 6.67 -3.91 -16.65
CA LEU A 49 5.70 -3.78 -17.77
C LEU A 49 4.57 -2.81 -17.41
N ALA A 50 4.16 -2.74 -16.15
CA ALA A 50 3.14 -1.79 -15.72
C ALA A 50 3.68 -0.35 -15.68
N ALA A 51 4.93 -0.13 -15.23
CA ALA A 51 5.59 1.18 -15.35
C ALA A 51 5.71 1.61 -16.83
N THR A 52 6.05 0.66 -17.72
CA THR A 52 6.09 0.89 -19.16
C THR A 52 4.71 1.28 -19.69
N ALA A 53 3.60 0.67 -19.23
CA ALA A 53 2.26 1.07 -19.60
C ALA A 53 1.98 2.54 -19.25
N GLY A 54 2.37 3.00 -18.07
CA GLY A 54 2.29 4.42 -17.67
C GLY A 54 3.08 5.33 -18.61
N ALA A 55 4.33 4.99 -18.92
CA ALA A 55 5.17 5.73 -19.84
C ALA A 55 4.57 5.81 -21.26
N MET A 56 3.97 4.71 -21.74
CA MET A 56 3.27 4.68 -23.04
C MET A 56 2.06 5.63 -23.09
N ILE A 57 1.36 5.80 -21.99
CA ILE A 57 0.24 6.74 -21.86
C ILE A 57 0.75 8.18 -21.88
N PHE A 58 1.78 8.50 -21.10
CA PHE A 58 2.41 9.82 -21.15
C PHE A 58 2.94 10.16 -22.55
N ALA A 59 3.60 9.23 -23.22
CA ALA A 59 4.09 9.42 -24.58
C ALA A 59 2.97 9.69 -25.61
N LYS A 60 1.72 9.31 -25.30
CA LYS A 60 0.52 9.59 -26.11
C LYS A 60 -0.23 10.86 -25.68
N GLY A 61 0.32 11.64 -24.74
CA GLY A 61 -0.25 12.89 -24.26
C GLY A 61 -1.32 12.74 -23.15
N GLY A 62 -1.36 11.59 -22.45
CA GLY A 62 -2.17 11.42 -21.26
C GLY A 62 -1.57 12.14 -20.05
N ASN A 63 -2.41 12.54 -19.11
CA ASN A 63 -1.97 13.11 -17.83
C ASN A 63 -1.61 12.04 -16.80
N ALA A 64 -1.16 12.44 -15.60
CA ALA A 64 -0.78 11.49 -14.55
C ALA A 64 -1.94 10.57 -14.09
N ILE A 65 -3.19 11.01 -14.21
CA ILE A 65 -4.36 10.18 -13.91
C ILE A 65 -4.50 9.05 -14.95
N ASP A 66 -4.41 9.39 -16.25
CA ASP A 66 -4.48 8.41 -17.34
C ASP A 66 -3.37 7.37 -17.21
N ALA A 67 -2.14 7.82 -16.91
CA ALA A 67 -0.98 6.95 -16.70
C ALA A 67 -1.16 6.05 -15.46
N SER A 68 -1.64 6.59 -14.35
CA SER A 68 -1.95 5.82 -13.14
C SER A 68 -3.01 4.75 -13.39
N CYS A 69 -4.07 5.08 -14.14
CA CYS A 69 -5.11 4.11 -14.50
C CYS A 69 -4.55 2.97 -15.37
N ALA A 70 -3.64 3.27 -16.31
CA ALA A 70 -3.01 2.25 -17.14
C ALA A 70 -2.04 1.35 -16.33
N MET A 71 -1.26 1.94 -15.41
CA MET A 71 -0.42 1.18 -14.49
C MET A 71 -1.26 0.28 -13.58
N LEU A 72 -2.33 0.81 -13.00
CA LEU A 72 -3.27 0.06 -12.16
C LEU A 72 -3.90 -1.12 -12.93
N ALA A 73 -4.42 -0.87 -14.14
CA ALA A 73 -4.97 -1.92 -14.99
C ALA A 73 -3.95 -3.01 -15.30
N SER A 74 -2.70 -2.62 -15.58
CA SER A 74 -1.62 -3.54 -15.91
C SER A 74 -1.19 -4.37 -14.70
N THR A 75 -1.01 -3.77 -13.52
CA THR A 75 -0.67 -4.49 -12.28
C THR A 75 -1.76 -5.49 -11.89
N CYS A 76 -3.05 -5.13 -12.03
CA CYS A 76 -4.17 -6.07 -11.82
C CYS A 76 -4.12 -7.25 -12.78
N THR A 77 -3.79 -7.02 -14.04
CA THR A 77 -3.72 -8.06 -15.09
C THR A 77 -2.50 -8.97 -14.89
N MET A 78 -1.42 -8.44 -14.32
CA MET A 78 -0.21 -9.18 -14.00
C MET A 78 -0.24 -9.87 -12.63
N TRP A 79 -1.32 -9.71 -11.87
CA TRP A 79 -1.46 -10.26 -10.51
C TRP A 79 -0.35 -9.80 -9.55
N ASP A 80 0.01 -8.52 -9.66
CA ASP A 80 0.99 -7.89 -8.77
C ASP A 80 0.40 -7.65 -7.37
N VAL A 81 0.19 -8.76 -6.63
CA VAL A 81 -0.46 -8.82 -5.31
C VAL A 81 -1.82 -8.11 -5.21
N LEU A 82 -2.52 -8.07 -6.34
CA LEU A 82 -3.90 -7.59 -6.48
C LEU A 82 -4.55 -8.18 -7.74
N SER A 83 -5.84 -7.89 -7.93
CA SER A 83 -6.59 -8.23 -9.15
C SER A 83 -7.71 -7.21 -9.43
N TRP A 84 -8.42 -7.42 -10.53
CA TRP A 84 -9.55 -6.59 -10.94
C TRP A 84 -10.74 -6.59 -9.96
N GLY A 85 -10.87 -7.60 -9.11
CA GLY A 85 -11.87 -7.67 -8.05
C GLY A 85 -11.36 -7.23 -6.68
N GLY A 86 -10.16 -6.67 -6.62
CA GLY A 86 -9.59 -6.04 -5.42
C GLY A 86 -10.18 -4.66 -5.14
N GLU A 87 -9.40 -3.84 -4.44
CA GLU A 87 -9.75 -2.49 -4.04
C GLU A 87 -8.67 -1.48 -4.42
N THR A 88 -9.08 -0.20 -4.54
CA THR A 88 -8.18 0.90 -4.90
C THR A 88 -8.42 2.10 -3.99
N GLN A 89 -7.36 2.62 -3.43
CA GLN A 89 -7.29 3.83 -2.62
C GLN A 89 -6.29 4.77 -3.26
N ALA A 90 -6.72 6.00 -3.55
CA ALA A 90 -5.85 6.99 -4.17
C ALA A 90 -5.91 8.34 -3.44
N LEU A 91 -4.75 8.96 -3.29
CA LEU A 91 -4.63 10.39 -3.04
C LEU A 91 -4.22 11.06 -4.35
N ILE A 92 -4.93 12.13 -4.69
CA ILE A 92 -4.73 12.87 -5.94
C ILE A 92 -4.57 14.34 -5.62
N TYR A 93 -3.42 14.93 -5.93
CA TYR A 93 -3.30 16.38 -5.93
C TYR A 93 -3.81 16.92 -7.27
N ASN A 94 -4.81 17.80 -7.18
CA ASN A 94 -5.41 18.46 -8.33
C ASN A 94 -4.82 19.87 -8.49
N PRO A 95 -3.98 20.13 -9.51
CA PRO A 95 -3.32 21.43 -9.68
C PRO A 95 -4.30 22.57 -9.97
N LYS A 96 -5.49 22.28 -10.53
CA LYS A 96 -6.51 23.29 -10.84
C LYS A 96 -7.18 23.84 -9.58
N THR A 97 -7.41 22.99 -8.59
CA THR A 97 -8.04 23.37 -7.32
C THR A 97 -7.05 23.56 -6.19
N LYS A 98 -5.80 23.10 -6.37
CA LYS A 98 -4.73 23.05 -5.35
C LYS A 98 -5.13 22.24 -4.11
N LYS A 99 -5.96 21.23 -4.29
CA LYS A 99 -6.43 20.34 -3.20
C LYS A 99 -5.98 18.92 -3.40
N VAL A 100 -5.78 18.23 -2.29
CA VAL A 100 -5.64 16.77 -2.26
C VAL A 100 -7.03 16.16 -2.14
N ILE A 101 -7.31 15.18 -2.97
CA ILE A 101 -8.58 14.45 -3.05
C ILE A 101 -8.30 13.00 -2.64
N ALA A 102 -9.15 12.43 -1.81
CA ALA A 102 -9.12 11.01 -1.46
C ALA A 102 -10.18 10.25 -2.27
N LEU A 103 -9.76 9.20 -2.98
CA LEU A 103 -10.67 8.32 -3.70
C LEU A 103 -10.75 6.98 -2.98
N ASN A 104 -11.94 6.65 -2.48
CA ASN A 104 -12.22 5.42 -1.75
C ASN A 104 -13.00 4.45 -2.66
N ALA A 105 -12.28 3.49 -3.21
CA ALA A 105 -12.84 2.36 -3.92
C ALA A 105 -12.60 1.05 -3.16
N MET A 106 -12.73 1.10 -1.82
CA MET A 106 -12.76 -0.09 -0.97
C MET A 106 -14.08 -0.82 -1.15
N GLY A 107 -14.03 -2.13 -1.29
CA GLY A 107 -15.21 -2.99 -1.30
C GLY A 107 -15.92 -3.00 0.05
N VAL A 108 -17.18 -3.40 0.05
CA VAL A 108 -18.00 -3.52 1.27
C VAL A 108 -18.36 -4.97 1.54
N ALA A 109 -18.66 -5.28 2.79
CA ALA A 109 -19.21 -6.57 3.18
C ALA A 109 -20.54 -6.83 2.44
N PRO A 110 -20.73 -7.99 1.79
CA PRO A 110 -21.99 -8.35 1.14
C PRO A 110 -23.15 -8.38 2.13
N THR A 111 -24.38 -8.25 1.64
CA THR A 111 -25.60 -8.23 2.48
C THR A 111 -25.75 -9.46 3.39
N GLY A 112 -25.27 -10.64 2.95
CA GLY A 112 -25.26 -11.86 3.76
C GLY A 112 -24.16 -11.95 4.83
N ALA A 113 -23.19 -11.02 4.84
CA ALA A 113 -22.02 -11.09 5.71
C ALA A 113 -22.28 -10.38 7.06
N THR A 114 -22.88 -11.10 7.99
CA THR A 114 -23.10 -10.63 9.37
C THR A 114 -22.14 -11.31 10.35
N ALA A 115 -21.88 -10.71 11.51
CA ALA A 115 -21.08 -11.34 12.55
C ALA A 115 -21.66 -12.70 12.98
N ASP A 116 -22.98 -12.82 13.08
CA ASP A 116 -23.65 -14.07 13.45
C ASP A 116 -23.50 -15.13 12.36
N PHE A 117 -23.50 -14.75 11.07
CA PHE A 117 -23.25 -15.70 9.98
C PHE A 117 -21.90 -16.43 10.17
N PHE A 118 -20.84 -15.68 10.46
CA PHE A 118 -19.51 -16.27 10.67
C PHE A 118 -19.41 -17.04 12.00
N ARG A 119 -19.97 -16.49 13.09
CA ARG A 119 -19.99 -17.17 14.41
C ARG A 119 -20.73 -18.52 14.33
N ASN A 120 -21.88 -18.57 13.64
CA ASN A 120 -22.66 -19.80 13.47
C ASN A 120 -21.92 -20.86 12.65
N LYS A 121 -20.91 -20.47 11.87
CA LYS A 121 -19.98 -21.39 11.18
C LYS A 121 -18.76 -21.77 12.05
N GLY A 122 -18.72 -21.36 13.32
CA GLY A 122 -17.60 -21.63 14.22
C GLY A 122 -16.34 -20.79 13.95
N MET A 123 -16.45 -19.72 13.18
CA MET A 123 -15.32 -18.87 12.82
C MET A 123 -15.09 -17.82 13.90
N LYS A 124 -13.82 -17.57 14.26
CA LYS A 124 -13.40 -16.48 15.13
C LYS A 124 -13.28 -15.16 14.35
N TYR A 125 -12.86 -15.23 13.11
CA TYR A 125 -12.78 -14.14 12.14
C TYR A 125 -13.35 -14.60 10.79
N PRO A 126 -13.73 -13.69 9.87
CA PRO A 126 -13.97 -14.06 8.49
C PRO A 126 -12.73 -14.73 7.89
N PRO A 127 -12.87 -15.67 6.93
CA PRO A 127 -11.73 -16.44 6.43
C PRO A 127 -10.74 -15.55 5.65
N ASP A 128 -9.49 -15.99 5.60
CA ASP A 128 -8.38 -15.34 4.90
C ASP A 128 -8.43 -15.52 3.38
N LEU A 129 -9.01 -16.61 2.89
CA LEU A 129 -9.02 -16.98 1.49
C LEU A 129 -10.40 -17.51 1.05
N GLY A 130 -10.59 -17.50 -0.26
CA GLY A 130 -11.78 -18.08 -0.89
C GLY A 130 -12.96 -17.11 -1.00
N PRO A 131 -14.11 -17.59 -1.50
CA PRO A 131 -15.24 -16.73 -1.87
C PRO A 131 -15.92 -16.06 -0.67
N LEU A 132 -15.84 -16.63 0.55
CA LEU A 132 -16.34 -16.02 1.78
C LEU A 132 -15.46 -14.88 2.31
N ALA A 133 -14.21 -14.78 1.85
CA ALA A 133 -13.30 -13.70 2.19
C ALA A 133 -13.56 -12.44 1.34
N ALA A 134 -14.43 -12.51 0.34
CA ALA A 134 -14.62 -11.46 -0.65
C ALA A 134 -15.50 -10.32 -0.14
N THR A 135 -14.99 -9.09 -0.29
CA THR A 135 -15.80 -7.86 -0.35
C THR A 135 -16.22 -7.59 -1.80
N THR A 136 -17.15 -6.66 -2.02
CA THR A 136 -17.51 -6.25 -3.38
C THR A 136 -16.27 -5.72 -4.13
N PRO A 137 -16.10 -6.07 -5.43
CA PRO A 137 -15.00 -5.55 -6.25
C PRO A 137 -14.96 -4.01 -6.28
N GLY A 138 -13.81 -3.43 -6.00
CA GLY A 138 -13.64 -1.98 -5.96
C GLY A 138 -12.74 -1.42 -7.07
N THR A 139 -11.69 -2.15 -7.46
CA THR A 139 -10.65 -1.64 -8.35
C THR A 139 -11.18 -1.18 -9.71
N ALA A 140 -12.05 -1.95 -10.37
CA ALA A 140 -12.62 -1.57 -11.66
C ALA A 140 -13.38 -0.24 -11.57
N GLY A 141 -14.17 -0.04 -10.51
CA GLY A 141 -14.89 1.21 -10.27
C GLY A 141 -13.97 2.37 -9.92
N GLY A 142 -12.95 2.14 -9.10
CA GLY A 142 -11.93 3.15 -8.76
C GLY A 142 -11.21 3.68 -9.99
N LEU A 143 -10.73 2.78 -10.84
CA LEU A 143 -10.07 3.13 -12.11
C LEU A 143 -11.00 3.96 -13.00
N MET A 144 -12.22 3.46 -13.27
CA MET A 144 -13.16 4.17 -14.17
C MET A 144 -13.60 5.51 -13.59
N THR A 145 -13.73 5.65 -12.26
CA THR A 145 -14.06 6.93 -11.63
C THR A 145 -12.91 7.92 -11.73
N MET A 146 -11.67 7.51 -11.42
CA MET A 146 -10.49 8.38 -11.58
C MET A 146 -10.37 8.88 -13.02
N LEU A 147 -10.48 7.97 -13.99
CA LEU A 147 -10.41 8.29 -15.41
C LEU A 147 -11.52 9.25 -15.83
N ALA A 148 -12.76 8.98 -15.44
CA ALA A 148 -13.93 9.79 -15.83
C ALA A 148 -13.86 11.21 -15.28
N GLU A 149 -13.45 11.37 -13.99
CA GLU A 149 -13.46 12.66 -13.28
C GLU A 149 -12.23 13.51 -13.59
N TYR A 150 -11.04 12.90 -13.71
CA TYR A 150 -9.77 13.64 -13.72
C TYR A 150 -8.86 13.31 -14.90
N GLY A 151 -9.10 12.20 -15.62
CA GLY A 151 -8.35 11.83 -16.81
C GLY A 151 -8.80 12.58 -18.07
N THR A 152 -8.03 12.43 -19.12
CA THR A 152 -8.24 13.06 -20.44
C THR A 152 -8.49 12.05 -21.55
N MET A 153 -8.00 10.83 -21.41
CA MET A 153 -8.07 9.77 -22.40
C MET A 153 -9.36 8.93 -22.31
N SER A 154 -9.62 8.14 -23.35
CA SER A 154 -10.70 7.16 -23.36
C SER A 154 -10.33 5.92 -22.56
N LEU A 155 -11.33 5.16 -22.10
CA LEU A 155 -11.14 3.87 -21.44
C LEU A 155 -10.38 2.89 -22.36
N LYS A 156 -10.70 2.91 -23.66
CA LYS A 156 -9.99 2.11 -24.67
C LYS A 156 -8.49 2.39 -24.69
N GLN A 157 -8.08 3.66 -24.66
CA GLN A 157 -6.66 4.03 -24.71
C GLN A 157 -5.93 3.59 -23.43
N VAL A 158 -6.55 3.80 -22.28
CA VAL A 158 -5.97 3.48 -20.96
C VAL A 158 -5.89 1.98 -20.71
N LEU A 159 -6.90 1.21 -21.14
CA LEU A 159 -6.91 -0.25 -20.98
C LEU A 159 -6.08 -1.01 -22.01
N ALA A 160 -5.67 -0.37 -23.12
CA ALA A 160 -4.96 -1.05 -24.20
C ALA A 160 -3.71 -1.85 -23.73
N PRO A 161 -2.81 -1.31 -22.87
CA PRO A 161 -1.69 -2.10 -22.37
C PRO A 161 -2.13 -3.32 -21.57
N ALA A 162 -3.10 -3.18 -20.66
CA ALA A 162 -3.62 -4.28 -19.86
C ALA A 162 -4.30 -5.36 -20.72
N MET A 163 -4.99 -4.98 -21.77
CA MET A 163 -5.59 -5.91 -22.73
C MET A 163 -4.50 -6.70 -23.48
N GLN A 164 -3.42 -6.05 -23.92
CA GLN A 164 -2.27 -6.73 -24.53
C GLN A 164 -1.64 -7.73 -23.56
N LEU A 165 -1.48 -7.37 -22.27
CA LEU A 165 -1.00 -8.30 -21.25
C LEU A 165 -1.97 -9.48 -21.04
N ALA A 166 -3.28 -9.26 -21.12
CA ALA A 166 -4.28 -10.34 -21.01
C ALA A 166 -4.29 -11.27 -22.23
N GLU A 167 -3.92 -10.76 -23.42
CA GLU A 167 -3.70 -11.58 -24.63
C GLU A 167 -2.51 -12.53 -24.46
N GLY A 168 -1.50 -12.12 -23.68
CA GLY A 168 -0.35 -12.95 -23.32
C GLY A 168 0.89 -12.11 -23.05
N TYR A 169 1.55 -12.42 -21.92
CA TYR A 169 2.84 -11.80 -21.58
C TYR A 169 3.75 -12.84 -20.92
N PRO A 170 5.08 -12.70 -21.00
CA PRO A 170 6.00 -13.56 -20.27
C PRO A 170 5.84 -13.33 -18.76
N ILE A 171 5.31 -14.35 -18.04
CA ILE A 171 5.04 -14.24 -16.61
C ILE A 171 6.35 -14.19 -15.82
N GLU A 172 6.40 -13.32 -14.81
CA GLU A 172 7.60 -13.17 -13.98
C GLU A 172 7.71 -14.29 -12.94
N ALA A 173 8.94 -14.55 -12.48
CA ALA A 173 9.24 -15.57 -11.50
C ALA A 173 8.46 -15.38 -10.18
N GLN A 174 8.25 -14.14 -9.74
CA GLN A 174 7.52 -13.83 -8.50
C GLN A 174 6.09 -14.35 -8.57
N THR A 175 5.33 -14.00 -9.60
CA THR A 175 3.93 -14.41 -9.78
C THR A 175 3.84 -15.91 -10.07
N ALA A 176 4.66 -16.45 -10.97
CA ALA A 176 4.70 -17.87 -11.30
C ALA A 176 4.97 -18.77 -10.07
N ASN A 177 5.92 -18.38 -9.23
CA ASN A 177 6.22 -19.10 -7.99
C ASN A 177 5.12 -18.93 -6.92
N SER A 178 4.44 -17.79 -6.87
CA SER A 178 3.29 -17.61 -5.96
C SER A 178 2.11 -18.50 -6.36
N ILE A 179 1.86 -18.67 -7.67
CA ILE A 179 0.88 -19.61 -8.18
C ILE A 179 1.25 -21.06 -7.77
N GLU A 180 2.51 -21.46 -7.96
CA GLU A 180 2.95 -22.83 -7.60
C GLU A 180 2.84 -23.09 -6.10
N ARG A 181 3.24 -22.15 -5.23
CA ARG A 181 3.06 -22.28 -3.78
C ARG A 181 1.60 -22.38 -3.38
N GLY A 182 0.72 -21.63 -4.05
CA GLY A 182 -0.73 -21.60 -3.78
C GLY A 182 -1.55 -22.67 -4.48
N LYS A 183 -0.95 -23.57 -5.29
CA LYS A 183 -1.66 -24.47 -6.20
C LYS A 183 -2.72 -25.34 -5.54
N ASP A 184 -2.50 -25.83 -4.33
CA ASP A 184 -3.44 -26.70 -3.64
C ASP A 184 -4.72 -25.96 -3.20
N LYS A 185 -4.62 -24.68 -2.88
CA LYS A 185 -5.78 -23.80 -2.66
C LYS A 185 -6.45 -23.47 -3.99
N ILE A 186 -5.70 -23.14 -5.02
CA ILE A 186 -6.20 -22.82 -6.36
C ILE A 186 -7.02 -23.96 -6.95
N LYS A 187 -6.62 -25.22 -6.72
CA LYS A 187 -7.35 -26.42 -7.17
C LYS A 187 -8.78 -26.52 -6.64
N GLN A 188 -9.07 -25.90 -5.49
CA GLN A 188 -10.39 -25.90 -4.87
C GLN A 188 -11.38 -25.01 -5.64
N TRP A 189 -10.91 -24.08 -6.47
CA TRP A 189 -11.73 -23.12 -7.21
C TRP A 189 -11.66 -23.39 -8.71
N PRO A 190 -12.76 -23.86 -9.32
CA PRO A 190 -12.74 -24.38 -10.69
C PRO A 190 -12.32 -23.34 -11.75
N TYR A 191 -12.66 -22.06 -11.54
CA TYR A 191 -12.27 -20.97 -12.46
C TYR A 191 -10.82 -20.58 -12.29
N SER A 192 -10.32 -20.51 -11.06
CA SER A 192 -8.92 -20.21 -10.74
C SER A 192 -7.98 -21.28 -11.27
N LYS A 193 -8.35 -22.54 -11.09
CA LYS A 193 -7.60 -23.69 -11.59
C LYS A 193 -7.36 -23.61 -13.11
N LYS A 194 -8.38 -23.20 -13.88
CA LYS A 194 -8.27 -23.07 -15.35
C LYS A 194 -7.32 -21.96 -15.79
N VAL A 195 -7.17 -20.91 -14.99
CA VAL A 195 -6.33 -19.75 -15.33
C VAL A 195 -4.90 -19.96 -14.86
N PHE A 196 -4.75 -20.41 -13.61
CA PHE A 196 -3.44 -20.42 -12.96
C PHE A 196 -2.64 -21.71 -13.13
N LEU A 197 -3.27 -22.83 -13.47
CA LEU A 197 -2.62 -24.14 -13.53
C LEU A 197 -2.67 -24.72 -14.96
N PRO A 198 -1.91 -24.15 -15.92
CA PRO A 198 -1.89 -24.64 -17.30
C PRO A 198 -1.29 -26.05 -17.42
N HIS A 199 -0.41 -26.45 -16.50
CA HIS A 199 0.29 -27.73 -16.46
C HIS A 199 -0.31 -28.68 -15.40
N LEU A 200 -1.62 -28.65 -15.20
CA LEU A 200 -2.33 -29.43 -14.18
C LEU A 200 -1.98 -30.92 -14.29
N GLY A 201 -1.49 -31.50 -13.19
CA GLY A 201 -1.08 -32.90 -13.09
C GLY A 201 0.41 -33.15 -13.35
N GLU A 202 1.18 -32.12 -13.69
CA GLU A 202 2.63 -32.20 -13.83
C GLU A 202 3.31 -31.92 -12.47
N LYS A 203 4.65 -32.08 -12.42
CA LYS A 203 5.44 -31.78 -11.21
C LYS A 203 5.29 -30.31 -10.79
N ARG A 204 5.38 -29.40 -11.76
CA ARG A 204 5.04 -27.98 -11.63
C ARG A 204 3.74 -27.76 -12.39
N GLU A 205 2.71 -27.25 -11.71
CA GLU A 205 1.39 -27.02 -12.31
C GLU A 205 1.15 -25.56 -12.70
N ALA A 206 1.89 -24.63 -12.08
CA ALA A 206 1.93 -23.23 -12.46
C ALA A 206 2.74 -23.01 -13.75
N PRO A 207 2.59 -21.87 -14.43
CA PRO A 207 3.47 -21.50 -15.53
C PRO A 207 4.92 -21.45 -15.09
N ASP A 208 5.85 -21.73 -16.00
CA ASP A 208 7.25 -21.44 -15.79
C ASP A 208 7.54 -19.93 -15.92
N ALA A 209 8.56 -19.43 -15.21
CA ALA A 209 8.99 -18.04 -15.37
C ALA A 209 9.44 -17.78 -16.83
N GLY A 210 8.87 -16.76 -17.45
CA GLY A 210 9.09 -16.42 -18.86
C GLY A 210 8.10 -17.10 -19.83
N GLU A 211 7.25 -18.01 -19.37
CA GLU A 211 6.19 -18.60 -20.18
C GLU A 211 5.10 -17.56 -20.50
N VAL A 212 4.51 -17.67 -21.68
CA VAL A 212 3.43 -16.75 -22.09
C VAL A 212 2.14 -17.08 -21.33
N PHE A 213 1.79 -16.21 -20.39
CA PHE A 213 0.58 -16.34 -19.57
C PHE A 213 -0.61 -15.62 -20.21
N VAL A 214 -1.67 -16.37 -20.52
CA VAL A 214 -2.85 -15.89 -21.28
C VAL A 214 -4.10 -15.91 -20.40
N GLN A 215 -4.88 -14.81 -20.43
CA GLN A 215 -6.09 -14.63 -19.61
C GLN A 215 -7.33 -14.31 -20.48
N LYS A 216 -7.78 -15.28 -21.27
CA LYS A 216 -8.85 -15.10 -22.26
C LYS A 216 -10.15 -14.52 -21.69
N ASN A 217 -10.56 -14.97 -20.51
CA ASN A 217 -11.79 -14.49 -19.87
C ASN A 217 -11.66 -13.05 -19.37
N LEU A 218 -10.50 -12.68 -18.83
CA LEU A 218 -10.22 -11.29 -18.44
C LEU A 218 -10.22 -10.38 -19.66
N LEU A 219 -9.53 -10.77 -20.73
CA LEU A 219 -9.52 -10.02 -21.98
C LEU A 219 -10.95 -9.78 -22.51
N ALA A 220 -11.79 -10.81 -22.51
CA ALA A 220 -13.19 -10.68 -22.93
C ALA A 220 -13.98 -9.72 -22.03
N THR A 221 -13.73 -9.71 -20.73
CA THR A 221 -14.34 -8.76 -19.78
C THR A 221 -13.90 -7.33 -20.05
N LEU A 222 -12.60 -7.08 -20.25
CA LEU A 222 -12.07 -5.77 -20.57
C LEU A 222 -12.59 -5.27 -21.93
N GLN A 223 -12.69 -6.15 -22.93
CA GLN A 223 -13.26 -5.83 -24.23
C GLN A 223 -14.72 -5.36 -24.12
N LYS A 224 -15.53 -6.01 -23.29
CA LYS A 224 -16.92 -5.57 -23.02
C LYS A 224 -17.01 -4.15 -22.49
N LEU A 225 -16.07 -3.73 -21.61
CA LEU A 225 -16.02 -2.37 -21.08
C LEU A 225 -15.69 -1.36 -22.20
N VAL A 226 -14.68 -1.64 -23.00
CA VAL A 226 -14.27 -0.80 -24.13
C VAL A 226 -15.39 -0.70 -25.19
N ASP A 227 -16.05 -1.81 -25.50
CA ASP A 227 -17.17 -1.82 -26.45
C ASP A 227 -18.35 -0.99 -25.95
N THR A 228 -18.60 -1.00 -24.64
CA THR A 228 -19.67 -0.20 -24.02
C THR A 228 -19.38 1.29 -24.11
N GLU A 229 -18.15 1.71 -23.80
CA GLU A 229 -17.72 3.09 -24.01
C GLU A 229 -17.92 3.52 -25.47
N ALA A 230 -17.44 2.71 -26.44
CA ALA A 230 -17.55 3.00 -27.84
C ALA A 230 -19.02 3.12 -28.32
N GLN A 231 -19.91 2.26 -27.83
CA GLN A 231 -21.33 2.31 -28.12
C GLN A 231 -21.99 3.56 -27.51
N ALA A 232 -21.62 3.94 -26.29
CA ALA A 232 -22.14 5.16 -25.66
C ALA A 232 -21.71 6.42 -26.41
N LEU A 233 -20.45 6.51 -26.82
CA LEU A 233 -19.93 7.60 -27.65
C LEU A 233 -20.67 7.70 -29.00
N LYS A 234 -20.91 6.57 -29.68
CA LYS A 234 -21.70 6.52 -30.93
C LYS A 234 -23.14 7.01 -30.75
N LYS A 235 -23.68 6.90 -29.52
CA LYS A 235 -25.00 7.44 -29.14
C LYS A 235 -24.97 8.91 -28.73
N GLY A 236 -23.84 9.60 -28.90
CA GLY A 236 -23.68 11.02 -28.58
C GLY A 236 -23.42 11.34 -27.12
N LYS A 237 -23.07 10.34 -26.30
CA LYS A 237 -22.65 10.57 -24.91
C LYS A 237 -21.29 11.23 -24.85
N THR A 238 -21.08 12.07 -23.83
CA THR A 238 -19.76 12.62 -23.52
C THR A 238 -18.78 11.51 -23.10
N ARG A 239 -17.46 11.77 -23.15
CA ARG A 239 -16.42 10.85 -22.67
C ARG A 239 -16.73 10.35 -21.25
N LYS A 240 -17.03 11.27 -20.33
CA LYS A 240 -17.36 10.96 -18.92
C LYS A 240 -18.57 10.02 -18.83
N GLU A 241 -19.65 10.33 -19.50
CA GLU A 241 -20.86 9.49 -19.51
C GLU A 241 -20.61 8.12 -20.15
N ALA A 242 -19.75 8.04 -21.16
CA ALA A 242 -19.40 6.78 -21.82
C ALA A 242 -18.57 5.86 -20.91
N ILE A 243 -17.64 6.43 -20.14
CA ILE A 243 -16.87 5.67 -19.12
C ILE A 243 -17.83 5.17 -18.02
N TYR A 244 -18.77 6.01 -17.56
CA TYR A 244 -19.77 5.56 -16.59
C TYR A 244 -20.77 4.53 -17.15
N ALA A 245 -21.00 4.50 -18.44
CA ALA A 245 -21.76 3.40 -19.05
C ALA A 245 -21.01 2.06 -18.94
N ALA A 246 -19.68 2.06 -19.10
CA ALA A 246 -18.85 0.88 -18.86
C ALA A 246 -18.84 0.50 -17.36
N TYR A 247 -18.76 1.47 -16.45
CA TYR A 247 -18.92 1.25 -15.01
C TYR A 247 -20.25 0.54 -14.69
N ASP A 248 -21.37 1.04 -15.23
CA ASP A 248 -22.68 0.43 -15.01
C ASP A 248 -22.76 -0.99 -15.59
N ARG A 249 -22.09 -1.28 -16.73
CA ARG A 249 -22.02 -2.65 -17.23
C ARG A 249 -21.27 -3.59 -16.28
N PHE A 250 -20.21 -3.10 -15.63
CA PHE A 250 -19.46 -3.91 -14.66
C PHE A 250 -20.29 -4.19 -13.41
N TYR A 251 -21.02 -3.19 -12.86
CA TYR A 251 -21.70 -3.29 -11.58
C TYR A 251 -23.19 -3.63 -11.65
N LYS A 252 -23.84 -3.45 -12.81
CA LYS A 252 -25.29 -3.65 -12.99
C LYS A 252 -25.64 -4.47 -14.25
N GLY A 253 -24.66 -4.75 -15.10
CA GLY A 253 -24.86 -5.46 -16.35
C GLY A 253 -24.55 -6.95 -16.29
N ASP A 254 -24.22 -7.51 -17.45
CA ASP A 254 -23.90 -8.92 -17.63
C ASP A 254 -22.62 -9.35 -16.88
N ILE A 255 -21.67 -8.43 -16.68
CA ILE A 255 -20.46 -8.70 -15.90
C ILE A 255 -20.84 -8.91 -14.42
N ALA A 256 -21.67 -8.02 -13.83
CA ALA A 256 -22.15 -8.18 -12.45
C ALA A 256 -22.86 -9.52 -12.23
N LYS A 257 -23.73 -9.90 -13.16
CA LYS A 257 -24.46 -11.18 -13.11
C LYS A 257 -23.49 -12.37 -13.05
N GLU A 258 -22.49 -12.37 -13.90
CA GLU A 258 -21.49 -13.44 -13.94
C GLU A 258 -20.58 -13.46 -12.70
N ILE A 259 -20.18 -12.27 -12.15
CA ILE A 259 -19.44 -12.18 -10.90
C ILE A 259 -20.27 -12.78 -9.75
N ALA A 260 -21.53 -12.34 -9.59
CA ALA A 260 -22.40 -12.82 -8.53
C ALA A 260 -22.65 -14.34 -8.64
N ARG A 261 -22.99 -14.83 -9.85
CA ARG A 261 -23.17 -16.25 -10.11
C ARG A 261 -21.92 -17.06 -9.75
N GLY A 262 -20.75 -16.65 -10.28
CA GLY A 262 -19.51 -17.37 -10.08
C GLY A 262 -18.98 -17.29 -8.63
N CYS A 263 -19.31 -16.24 -7.89
CA CYS A 263 -19.03 -16.13 -6.46
C CYS A 263 -19.94 -17.10 -5.65
N GLN A 264 -21.25 -17.06 -5.88
CA GLN A 264 -22.23 -17.82 -5.12
C GLN A 264 -22.13 -19.34 -5.36
N GLU A 265 -21.90 -19.80 -6.58
CA GLU A 265 -21.74 -21.24 -6.86
C GLU A 265 -20.49 -21.83 -6.19
N GLN A 266 -19.50 -21.00 -5.84
CA GLN A 266 -18.32 -21.37 -5.07
C GLN A 266 -18.50 -21.16 -3.55
N GLY A 267 -19.71 -20.77 -3.10
CA GLY A 267 -20.07 -20.60 -1.69
C GLY A 267 -19.86 -19.20 -1.12
N GLY A 268 -19.64 -18.19 -1.97
CA GLY A 268 -19.51 -16.79 -1.55
C GLY A 268 -20.85 -16.07 -1.38
N LEU A 269 -20.80 -14.84 -0.89
CA LEU A 269 -21.98 -14.07 -0.47
C LEU A 269 -22.36 -12.92 -1.41
N ILE A 270 -21.48 -12.52 -2.35
CA ILE A 270 -21.74 -11.38 -3.24
C ILE A 270 -22.95 -11.65 -4.12
N THR A 271 -23.92 -10.73 -4.11
CA THR A 271 -25.11 -10.73 -4.96
C THR A 271 -25.04 -9.66 -6.05
N GLU A 272 -25.90 -9.75 -7.07
CA GLU A 272 -26.06 -8.68 -8.08
C GLU A 272 -26.47 -7.36 -7.40
N GLN A 273 -27.27 -7.41 -6.35
CA GLN A 273 -27.73 -6.23 -5.63
C GLN A 273 -26.58 -5.56 -4.83
N ASP A 274 -25.68 -6.37 -4.24
CA ASP A 274 -24.49 -5.84 -3.56
C ASP A 274 -23.61 -5.05 -4.54
N LEU A 275 -23.41 -5.60 -5.75
CA LEU A 275 -22.66 -4.95 -6.81
C LEU A 275 -23.36 -3.66 -7.28
N ALA A 276 -24.67 -3.71 -7.53
CA ALA A 276 -25.44 -2.56 -8.03
C ALA A 276 -25.51 -1.40 -7.01
N ASN A 277 -25.48 -1.71 -5.72
CA ASN A 277 -25.53 -0.71 -4.64
C ASN A 277 -24.17 -0.08 -4.34
N TRP A 278 -23.08 -0.79 -4.65
CA TRP A 278 -21.75 -0.30 -4.35
C TRP A 278 -21.35 0.89 -5.23
N LYS A 279 -20.65 1.86 -4.61
CA LYS A 279 -20.15 3.06 -5.30
C LYS A 279 -18.80 3.49 -4.75
N VAL A 280 -17.97 4.02 -5.63
CA VAL A 280 -16.77 4.78 -5.26
C VAL A 280 -17.19 6.03 -4.49
N LYS A 281 -16.45 6.37 -3.44
CA LYS A 281 -16.59 7.65 -2.73
C LYS A 281 -15.40 8.55 -3.01
N ILE A 282 -15.67 9.83 -3.22
CA ILE A 282 -14.66 10.88 -3.23
C ILE A 282 -14.78 11.56 -1.86
N GLU A 283 -13.69 11.56 -1.11
CA GLU A 283 -13.65 11.95 0.30
C GLU A 283 -12.61 13.06 0.51
N GLU A 284 -12.76 13.84 1.58
CA GLU A 284 -11.69 14.70 2.07
C GLU A 284 -10.65 13.82 2.79
N PRO A 285 -9.35 13.95 2.48
CA PRO A 285 -8.31 13.21 3.19
C PRO A 285 -8.11 13.75 4.61
N LEU A 286 -7.56 12.92 5.50
CA LEU A 286 -7.03 13.38 6.77
C LEU A 286 -5.65 14.00 6.57
N MET A 287 -5.31 14.99 7.40
CA MET A 287 -4.06 15.73 7.30
C MET A 287 -3.51 16.10 8.68
N THR A 288 -2.19 16.12 8.79
CA THR A 288 -1.47 16.83 9.85
C THR A 288 -0.29 17.60 9.29
N THR A 289 0.22 18.54 10.07
CA THR A 289 1.47 19.23 9.76
C THR A 289 2.64 18.62 10.55
N TYR A 290 3.80 18.52 9.91
CA TYR A 290 5.06 18.16 10.55
C TYR A 290 6.16 19.11 10.07
N LYS A 291 6.67 19.95 10.97
CA LYS A 291 7.71 20.97 10.64
C LYS A 291 7.38 21.81 9.39
N GLY A 292 6.12 22.24 9.26
CA GLY A 292 5.65 23.04 8.14
C GLY A 292 5.33 22.27 6.84
N ILE A 293 5.39 20.95 6.87
CA ILE A 293 4.98 20.07 5.77
C ILE A 293 3.60 19.50 6.10
N GLU A 294 2.65 19.65 5.20
CA GLU A 294 1.33 19.03 5.29
C GLU A 294 1.41 17.59 4.80
N VAL A 295 1.03 16.62 5.62
CA VAL A 295 1.04 15.19 5.27
C VAL A 295 -0.40 14.69 5.23
N TYR A 296 -0.79 14.13 4.08
CA TYR A 296 -2.14 13.67 3.78
C TYR A 296 -2.22 12.15 3.77
N LYS A 297 -3.26 11.60 4.37
CA LYS A 297 -3.62 10.18 4.41
C LYS A 297 -5.11 9.99 4.19
N MET A 298 -5.52 8.76 3.90
CA MET A 298 -6.93 8.37 3.82
C MET A 298 -7.60 8.42 5.19
N GLN A 299 -8.94 8.27 5.22
CA GLN A 299 -9.76 8.21 6.44
C GLN A 299 -9.49 6.93 7.28
N SER A 300 -10.12 6.83 8.45
CA SER A 300 -9.96 5.77 9.47
C SER A 300 -10.31 4.35 9.02
N TRP A 301 -11.00 4.18 7.89
CA TRP A 301 -11.17 2.87 7.26
C TRP A 301 -9.85 2.32 6.68
N THR A 302 -8.77 3.12 6.72
CA THR A 302 -7.39 2.69 6.48
C THR A 302 -6.55 2.83 7.74
N GLN A 303 -5.34 2.28 7.75
CA GLN A 303 -4.41 2.54 8.86
C GLN A 303 -3.65 3.87 8.73
N GLY A 304 -3.80 4.61 7.62
CA GLY A 304 -3.05 5.84 7.33
C GLY A 304 -2.95 6.85 8.47
N PRO A 305 -4.02 7.10 9.25
CA PRO A 305 -3.95 8.04 10.37
C PRO A 305 -2.93 7.68 11.47
N VAL A 306 -2.44 6.42 11.54
CA VAL A 306 -1.32 6.03 12.43
C VAL A 306 -0.08 6.88 12.16
N MET A 307 0.28 7.08 10.89
CA MET A 307 1.44 7.92 10.54
C MET A 307 1.22 9.37 10.96
N LEU A 308 -0.01 9.90 10.81
CA LEU A 308 -0.34 11.26 11.22
C LEU A 308 -0.25 11.43 12.74
N GLN A 309 -0.77 10.46 13.52
CA GLN A 309 -0.63 10.44 14.97
C GLN A 309 0.85 10.36 15.40
N ALA A 310 1.61 9.46 14.76
CA ALA A 310 3.04 9.29 15.05
C ALA A 310 3.81 10.60 14.76
N LEU A 311 3.55 11.27 13.65
CA LEU A 311 4.16 12.57 13.33
C LEU A 311 3.81 13.64 14.37
N ASN A 312 2.56 13.69 14.83
CA ASN A 312 2.14 14.62 15.89
C ASN A 312 2.88 14.40 17.21
N MET A 313 3.14 13.14 17.55
CA MET A 313 3.94 12.79 18.73
C MET A 313 5.43 13.11 18.53
N LEU A 314 5.99 12.73 17.37
CA LEU A 314 7.42 12.88 17.07
C LEU A 314 7.87 14.33 16.90
N GLU A 315 6.97 15.24 16.50
CA GLU A 315 7.27 16.67 16.41
C GLU A 315 7.71 17.31 17.75
N ASN A 316 7.41 16.64 18.87
CA ASN A 316 7.84 17.09 20.20
C ASN A 316 9.30 16.71 20.53
N PHE A 317 10.03 16.06 19.63
CA PHE A 317 11.41 15.61 19.86
C PHE A 317 12.35 16.16 18.80
N ASP A 318 13.59 16.40 19.18
CA ASP A 318 14.68 16.67 18.23
C ASP A 318 15.29 15.34 17.75
N LEU A 319 14.64 14.75 16.74
CA LEU A 319 15.04 13.45 16.19
C LEU A 319 16.43 13.49 15.56
N LYS A 320 16.81 14.62 14.95
CA LYS A 320 18.12 14.79 14.32
C LYS A 320 19.25 14.68 15.34
N SER A 321 19.08 15.28 16.52
CA SER A 321 20.09 15.21 17.61
C SER A 321 20.25 13.81 18.20
N MET A 322 19.24 12.97 18.09
CA MET A 322 19.34 11.57 18.55
C MET A 322 20.30 10.74 17.70
N GLY A 323 20.57 11.14 16.46
CA GLY A 323 21.40 10.43 15.49
C GLY A 323 20.63 9.33 14.75
N TYR A 324 20.84 9.25 13.44
CA TYR A 324 20.20 8.26 12.58
C TYR A 324 20.46 6.82 13.04
N ASN A 325 19.40 6.05 13.19
CA ASN A 325 19.43 4.66 13.62
C ASN A 325 20.18 4.40 14.96
N SER A 326 20.32 5.41 15.82
CA SER A 326 20.76 5.21 17.21
C SER A 326 19.71 4.44 18.02
N SER A 327 20.09 3.83 19.13
CA SER A 327 19.15 3.14 20.03
C SER A 327 18.06 4.07 20.55
N ARG A 328 18.40 5.33 20.84
CA ARG A 328 17.45 6.36 21.27
C ARG A 328 16.44 6.71 20.17
N TYR A 329 16.90 6.90 18.92
CA TYR A 329 16.04 7.16 17.77
C TYR A 329 15.08 6.00 17.52
N VAL A 330 15.61 4.77 17.42
CA VAL A 330 14.80 3.56 17.19
C VAL A 330 13.78 3.37 18.31
N HIS A 331 14.19 3.52 19.57
CA HIS A 331 13.30 3.43 20.72
C HIS A 331 12.17 4.46 20.67
N THR A 332 12.50 5.73 20.36
CA THR A 332 11.50 6.81 20.27
C THR A 332 10.45 6.50 19.20
N LEU A 333 10.89 6.10 18.00
CA LEU A 333 9.97 5.76 16.90
C LEU A 333 9.15 4.52 17.23
N TYR A 334 9.78 3.47 17.76
CA TYR A 334 9.09 2.24 18.13
C TYR A 334 7.98 2.50 19.14
N GLN A 335 8.27 3.19 20.25
CA GLN A 335 7.28 3.48 21.29
C GLN A 335 6.15 4.37 20.75
N THR A 336 6.49 5.37 19.95
CA THR A 336 5.50 6.26 19.31
C THR A 336 4.58 5.50 18.37
N MET A 337 5.13 4.64 17.52
CA MET A 337 4.33 3.79 16.63
C MET A 337 3.42 2.85 17.43
N ASN A 338 3.92 2.24 18.48
CA ASN A 338 3.11 1.34 19.32
C ASN A 338 1.92 2.04 19.94
N LEU A 339 2.07 3.28 20.41
CA LEU A 339 0.99 4.08 20.95
C LEU A 339 -0.06 4.39 19.87
N ALA A 340 0.37 4.79 18.66
CA ALA A 340 -0.52 5.08 17.55
C ALA A 340 -1.23 3.81 17.02
N PHE A 341 -0.53 2.68 16.96
CA PHE A 341 -1.13 1.41 16.56
C PHE A 341 -2.11 0.85 17.61
N ALA A 342 -1.86 1.06 18.90
CA ALA A 342 -2.84 0.69 19.94
C ALA A 342 -4.15 1.47 19.75
N ASP A 343 -4.08 2.76 19.39
CA ASP A 343 -5.26 3.55 19.05
C ASP A 343 -5.94 3.04 17.77
N ARG A 344 -5.17 2.67 16.72
CA ARG A 344 -5.69 2.06 15.50
C ARG A 344 -6.47 0.78 15.80
N ASP A 345 -5.87 -0.09 16.57
CA ASP A 345 -6.42 -1.43 16.84
C ASP A 345 -7.77 -1.37 17.54
N TYR A 346 -8.05 -0.28 18.25
CA TYR A 346 -9.31 -0.09 18.96
C TYR A 346 -10.30 0.85 18.25
N TYR A 347 -9.84 1.99 17.70
CA TYR A 347 -10.73 3.09 17.27
C TYR A 347 -10.98 3.18 15.77
N TYR A 348 -10.25 2.44 14.92
CA TYR A 348 -10.38 2.62 13.47
C TYR A 348 -11.40 1.66 12.87
N GLY A 349 -12.22 2.20 11.95
CA GLY A 349 -13.25 1.49 11.23
C GLY A 349 -13.77 2.30 10.03
N ASP A 350 -14.99 2.00 9.56
CA ASP A 350 -15.68 2.76 8.50
C ASP A 350 -16.44 3.94 9.10
N PRO A 351 -16.04 5.21 8.88
CA PRO A 351 -16.68 6.38 9.47
C PRO A 351 -18.13 6.59 9.01
N ALA A 352 -18.62 5.81 8.06
CA ALA A 352 -20.02 5.83 7.66
C ALA A 352 -20.93 4.98 8.56
N PHE A 353 -20.37 4.25 9.52
CA PHE A 353 -21.09 3.37 10.44
C PHE A 353 -20.88 3.79 11.89
N ALA A 354 -21.87 3.53 12.73
CA ALA A 354 -21.73 3.73 14.18
C ALA A 354 -20.86 2.62 14.80
N PRO A 355 -20.12 2.94 15.87
CA PRO A 355 -19.98 4.25 16.50
C PRO A 355 -19.07 5.20 15.71
N GLU A 356 -19.23 6.53 15.90
CA GLU A 356 -18.38 7.55 15.31
C GLU A 356 -16.97 7.51 15.91
N GLU A 357 -15.94 7.42 15.06
CA GLU A 357 -14.55 7.42 15.50
C GLU A 357 -14.12 8.78 16.04
N PRO A 358 -13.35 8.84 17.13
CA PRO A 358 -12.89 10.09 17.72
C PRO A 358 -11.66 10.66 16.98
N MET A 359 -11.76 10.80 15.65
CA MET A 359 -10.62 11.14 14.78
C MET A 359 -10.07 12.54 15.03
N LYS A 360 -10.92 13.50 15.40
CA LYS A 360 -10.49 14.85 15.72
C LYS A 360 -9.60 14.86 16.95
N GLY A 361 -9.97 14.11 17.98
CA GLY A 361 -9.16 13.93 19.19
C GLY A 361 -7.86 13.19 18.90
N LEU A 362 -7.94 12.04 18.20
CA LEU A 362 -6.79 11.22 17.84
C LEU A 362 -5.72 12.01 17.07
N LEU A 363 -6.10 12.94 16.21
CA LEU A 363 -5.18 13.75 15.41
C LEU A 363 -4.84 15.11 16.05
N SER A 364 -5.31 15.40 17.27
CA SER A 364 -4.95 16.66 17.93
C SER A 364 -3.51 16.64 18.43
N LYS A 365 -2.83 17.78 18.38
CA LYS A 365 -1.48 17.96 18.91
C LYS A 365 -1.45 17.85 20.44
N GLU A 366 -2.54 18.23 21.10
CA GLU A 366 -2.71 18.13 22.55
C GLU A 366 -2.79 16.67 23.00
N TYR A 367 -3.55 15.83 22.30
CA TYR A 367 -3.57 14.39 22.55
C TYR A 367 -2.19 13.76 22.35
N ALA A 368 -1.49 14.13 21.28
CA ALA A 368 -0.14 13.66 21.03
C ALA A 368 0.82 13.98 22.19
N LYS A 369 0.75 15.19 22.78
CA LYS A 369 1.52 15.58 23.96
C LYS A 369 1.17 14.75 25.20
N GLU A 370 -0.09 14.34 25.35
CA GLU A 370 -0.47 13.46 26.44
C GLU A 370 0.04 12.03 26.22
N ARG A 371 -0.06 11.53 24.98
CA ARG A 371 0.39 10.17 24.65
C ARG A 371 1.88 9.96 24.88
N ILE A 372 2.75 10.91 24.53
CA ILE A 372 4.21 10.78 24.70
C ILE A 372 4.64 10.68 26.18
N LYS A 373 3.82 11.11 27.14
CA LYS A 373 4.10 10.95 28.58
C LYS A 373 4.11 9.48 29.01
N GLN A 374 3.53 8.59 28.20
CA GLN A 374 3.47 7.16 28.47
C GLN A 374 4.74 6.41 27.99
N ILE A 375 5.65 7.09 27.28
CA ILE A 375 6.90 6.48 26.81
C ILE A 375 7.81 6.18 28.01
N ASN A 376 8.18 4.91 28.16
CA ASN A 376 9.21 4.51 29.12
C ASN A 376 10.59 4.65 28.46
N TRP A 377 11.36 5.62 28.89
CA TRP A 377 12.64 5.97 28.25
C TRP A 377 13.79 5.01 28.55
N GLU A 378 13.65 4.14 29.55
CA GLU A 378 14.71 3.23 29.99
C GLU A 378 14.57 1.83 29.37
N ARG A 379 13.35 1.44 29.01
CA ARG A 379 13.07 0.09 28.50
C ARG A 379 11.85 0.04 27.61
N ASN A 380 11.77 -1.01 26.81
CA ASN A 380 10.58 -1.30 26.02
C ASN A 380 9.35 -1.51 26.93
N ASP A 381 8.21 -0.91 26.54
CA ASP A 381 6.91 -1.21 27.13
C ASP A 381 6.07 -2.04 26.16
N PRO A 382 5.93 -3.35 26.39
CA PRO A 382 5.12 -4.23 25.56
C PRO A 382 3.61 -4.12 25.83
N LYS A 383 3.17 -3.23 26.73
CA LYS A 383 1.78 -3.09 27.17
C LYS A 383 1.11 -1.81 26.66
N ALA A 384 1.52 -1.32 25.48
CA ALA A 384 0.83 -0.17 24.89
C ALA A 384 -0.67 -0.43 24.77
N MET A 385 -1.47 0.48 25.32
CA MET A 385 -2.94 0.43 25.33
C MET A 385 -3.51 1.60 24.53
N PRO A 386 -4.74 1.48 24.01
CA PRO A 386 -5.45 2.63 23.44
C PRO A 386 -5.52 3.77 24.44
N GLY A 387 -5.36 5.00 23.97
CA GLY A 387 -5.50 6.19 24.79
C GLY A 387 -6.96 6.64 24.89
N ASP A 388 -7.16 7.82 25.49
CA ASP A 388 -8.48 8.46 25.55
C ASP A 388 -8.47 9.75 24.72
N PRO A 389 -8.91 9.73 23.47
CA PRO A 389 -8.96 10.90 22.60
C PRO A 389 -10.20 11.78 22.82
N TYR A 390 -11.26 11.28 23.46
CA TYR A 390 -12.56 11.96 23.57
C TYR A 390 -12.52 13.32 24.27
N PRO A 391 -11.76 13.51 25.38
CA PRO A 391 -11.65 14.82 26.02
C PRO A 391 -11.13 15.92 25.08
N PHE A 392 -10.31 15.55 24.08
CA PHE A 392 -9.73 16.46 23.08
C PHE A 392 -10.74 16.86 21.97
N GLU A 393 -11.93 16.26 22.02
CA GLU A 393 -13.10 16.65 21.21
C GLU A 393 -14.22 17.28 22.09
N GLY A 394 -13.99 17.45 23.39
CA GLY A 394 -15.00 17.90 24.33
C GLY A 394 -16.08 16.85 24.65
N LYS A 395 -15.78 15.56 24.45
CA LYS A 395 -16.67 14.42 24.70
C LYS A 395 -16.16 13.57 25.86
N THR A 396 -17.03 12.74 26.43
CA THR A 396 -16.67 11.70 27.40
C THR A 396 -16.52 10.38 26.68
N ASN A 397 -15.47 9.62 27.02
CA ASN A 397 -15.21 8.31 26.40
C ASN A 397 -16.22 7.25 26.90
N PRO A 398 -17.09 6.71 26.04
CA PRO A 398 -18.04 5.67 26.44
C PRO A 398 -17.39 4.30 26.63
N TYR A 399 -16.11 4.12 26.25
CA TYR A 399 -15.40 2.85 26.24
C TYR A 399 -14.35 2.71 27.35
N THR A 400 -14.30 3.62 28.32
CA THR A 400 -13.25 3.64 29.36
C THR A 400 -13.11 2.30 30.08
N ASP A 401 -14.22 1.65 30.46
CA ASP A 401 -14.18 0.35 31.15
C ASP A 401 -13.78 -0.81 30.23
N GLN A 402 -14.17 -0.75 28.95
CA GLN A 402 -13.78 -1.73 27.95
C GLN A 402 -12.27 -1.66 27.67
N ILE A 403 -11.72 -0.45 27.52
CA ILE A 403 -10.30 -0.21 27.26
C ILE A 403 -9.45 -0.68 28.44
N ARG A 404 -9.83 -0.45 29.70
CA ARG A 404 -9.10 -0.95 30.87
C ARG A 404 -8.85 -2.46 30.85
N ASN A 405 -9.76 -3.20 30.25
CA ASN A 405 -9.73 -4.66 30.15
C ASN A 405 -9.32 -5.17 28.76
N TRP A 406 -8.99 -4.24 27.84
CA TRP A 406 -8.67 -4.56 26.46
C TRP A 406 -7.33 -5.29 26.34
N GLY A 407 -7.28 -6.32 25.54
CA GLY A 407 -6.04 -7.06 25.29
C GLY A 407 -5.57 -8.00 26.41
N VAL A 408 -6.20 -7.97 27.61
CA VAL A 408 -5.77 -8.79 28.75
C VAL A 408 -6.06 -10.28 28.53
N LYS A 409 -7.08 -10.63 27.76
CA LYS A 409 -7.52 -12.02 27.51
C LYS A 409 -7.08 -12.63 26.17
N GLN A 410 -6.41 -11.89 25.32
CA GLN A 410 -6.14 -12.30 23.93
C GLN A 410 -4.68 -12.63 23.61
N VAL A 411 -3.80 -12.59 24.58
CA VAL A 411 -2.41 -13.00 24.36
C VAL A 411 -2.35 -14.53 24.38
N SER A 412 -2.49 -15.15 23.23
CA SER A 412 -1.95 -16.49 23.04
C SER A 412 -0.44 -16.36 23.18
N GLN A 413 0.12 -16.87 24.27
CA GLN A 413 1.57 -16.93 24.45
C GLN A 413 2.10 -17.92 23.41
N ARG A 414 2.54 -17.42 22.25
CA ARG A 414 3.40 -18.22 21.39
C ARG A 414 4.72 -18.46 22.10
N ASN A 415 5.14 -19.69 22.17
CA ASN A 415 6.52 -20.07 22.46
C ASN A 415 7.35 -19.74 21.23
N VAL A 416 7.88 -18.52 21.16
CA VAL A 416 8.60 -18.01 19.99
C VAL A 416 10.07 -18.37 20.10
N ASN A 417 10.42 -19.53 19.57
CA ASN A 417 11.79 -19.78 19.09
C ASN A 417 11.81 -19.57 17.55
N GLY A 418 11.79 -18.30 17.12
CA GLY A 418 11.76 -17.90 15.71
C GLY A 418 10.41 -17.31 15.27
N LEU A 419 10.47 -16.36 14.32
CA LEU A 419 9.27 -15.81 13.68
C LEU A 419 8.56 -16.94 12.92
N ASP A 420 7.29 -17.20 13.24
CA ASP A 420 6.47 -18.14 12.50
C ASP A 420 6.30 -17.64 11.05
N GLU A 421 6.67 -18.44 10.08
CA GLU A 421 6.60 -18.12 8.66
C GLU A 421 5.18 -17.71 8.24
N LYS A 422 4.15 -18.41 8.75
CA LYS A 422 2.75 -18.08 8.52
C LYS A 422 2.39 -16.68 9.03
N PHE A 423 2.80 -16.32 10.25
CA PHE A 423 2.56 -14.98 10.80
C PHE A 423 3.24 -13.91 9.95
N MET A 424 4.47 -14.14 9.49
CA MET A 424 5.18 -13.18 8.63
C MET A 424 4.55 -13.08 7.23
N GLU A 425 4.07 -14.17 6.67
CA GLU A 425 3.32 -14.15 5.41
C GLU A 425 2.04 -13.32 5.54
N GLU A 426 1.25 -13.52 6.60
CA GLU A 426 0.05 -12.74 6.90
C GLU A 426 0.37 -11.26 7.13
N PHE A 427 1.39 -10.96 7.94
CA PHE A 427 1.80 -9.60 8.28
C PHE A 427 2.28 -8.79 7.07
N THR A 428 2.85 -9.44 6.07
CA THR A 428 3.40 -8.82 4.86
C THR A 428 2.55 -9.02 3.61
N ALA A 429 1.35 -9.61 3.73
CA ALA A 429 0.52 -9.96 2.58
C ALA A 429 -0.02 -8.76 1.80
N GLY A 430 -0.10 -8.92 0.49
CA GLY A 430 -0.85 -8.05 -0.42
C GLY A 430 -0.16 -6.75 -0.80
N THR A 431 -0.89 -5.95 -1.57
CA THR A 431 -0.62 -4.55 -1.94
C THR A 431 0.56 -4.31 -2.88
N THR A 432 0.33 -3.56 -3.94
CA THR A 432 1.36 -2.85 -4.71
C THR A 432 1.20 -1.34 -4.54
N SER A 433 2.04 -0.55 -5.20
CA SER A 433 1.92 0.91 -5.22
C SER A 433 2.01 1.43 -6.65
N VAL A 434 1.32 2.55 -6.91
CA VAL A 434 1.36 3.27 -8.19
C VAL A 434 1.56 4.75 -7.89
N GLU A 435 2.67 5.31 -8.36
CA GLU A 435 3.02 6.72 -8.24
C GLU A 435 3.14 7.34 -9.62
N ALA A 436 2.45 8.44 -9.86
CA ALA A 436 2.57 9.20 -11.11
C ALA A 436 2.52 10.69 -10.86
N ALA A 437 3.27 11.43 -11.65
CA ALA A 437 3.23 12.89 -11.68
C ALA A 437 3.54 13.40 -13.08
N ASP A 438 3.02 14.59 -13.41
CA ASP A 438 3.24 15.26 -14.69
C ASP A 438 3.59 16.74 -14.56
N GLU A 439 4.02 17.33 -15.66
CA GLU A 439 4.40 18.76 -15.72
C GLU A 439 3.19 19.70 -15.60
N GLU A 440 1.95 19.22 -15.77
CA GLU A 440 0.75 20.00 -15.50
C GLU A 440 0.48 20.13 -14.00
N GLY A 441 1.19 19.34 -13.18
CA GLY A 441 1.17 19.36 -11.72
C GLY A 441 0.20 18.35 -11.10
N TRP A 442 -0.38 17.43 -11.86
CA TRP A 442 -1.11 16.31 -11.30
C TRP A 442 -0.16 15.36 -10.58
N VAL A 443 -0.54 14.93 -9.38
CA VAL A 443 0.20 13.93 -8.61
C VAL A 443 -0.78 12.87 -8.10
N VAL A 444 -0.42 11.62 -8.26
CA VAL A 444 -1.26 10.47 -7.89
C VAL A 444 -0.44 9.47 -7.10
N SER A 445 -0.94 9.10 -5.92
CA SER A 445 -0.42 8.00 -5.09
C SER A 445 -1.53 6.99 -4.87
N ILE A 446 -1.31 5.73 -5.22
CA ILE A 446 -2.28 4.64 -5.07
C ILE A 446 -1.64 3.46 -4.35
N THR A 447 -2.37 2.82 -3.43
CA THR A 447 -2.01 1.54 -2.83
C THR A 447 -3.11 0.51 -3.10
N PRO A 448 -3.23 0.00 -4.35
CA PRO A 448 -4.25 -0.96 -4.69
C PRO A 448 -3.91 -2.34 -4.15
N SER A 449 -4.91 -3.17 -3.86
CA SER A 449 -4.72 -4.48 -3.28
C SER A 449 -5.92 -5.40 -3.48
N GLY A 450 -5.91 -6.58 -2.83
CA GLY A 450 -7.02 -7.53 -2.86
C GLY A 450 -7.05 -8.40 -4.11
N GLY A 451 -7.41 -9.67 -3.90
CA GLY A 451 -7.41 -10.65 -4.98
C GLY A 451 -6.01 -11.14 -5.36
N TRP A 452 -5.04 -11.09 -4.43
CA TRP A 452 -3.70 -11.66 -4.64
C TRP A 452 -3.74 -13.19 -4.70
N VAL A 453 -2.75 -13.78 -5.37
CA VAL A 453 -2.61 -15.25 -5.50
C VAL A 453 -2.24 -15.87 -4.14
N PRO A 454 -2.96 -16.96 -3.72
CA PRO A 454 -4.02 -17.69 -4.42
C PRO A 454 -5.38 -16.97 -4.37
N ALA A 455 -5.95 -16.66 -5.54
CA ALA A 455 -7.19 -15.91 -5.66
C ALA A 455 -8.35 -16.79 -6.17
N CYS A 456 -9.55 -16.55 -5.64
CA CYS A 456 -10.78 -17.13 -6.16
C CYS A 456 -11.31 -16.28 -7.32
N ILE A 457 -11.33 -16.81 -8.55
CA ILE A 457 -11.86 -16.12 -9.72
C ILE A 457 -13.38 -16.27 -9.77
N ALA A 458 -14.10 -15.18 -10.01
CA ALA A 458 -15.56 -15.14 -10.09
C ALA A 458 -16.06 -15.55 -11.49
N GLY A 459 -16.51 -16.78 -11.64
CA GLY A 459 -17.08 -17.26 -12.91
C GLY A 459 -16.13 -17.16 -14.09
N ASN A 460 -16.68 -16.90 -15.28
CA ASN A 460 -15.91 -16.76 -16.50
C ASN A 460 -15.47 -15.30 -16.77
N THR A 461 -15.29 -14.51 -15.72
CA THR A 461 -14.91 -13.08 -15.87
C THR A 461 -13.40 -12.84 -15.89
N GLY A 462 -12.60 -13.74 -15.35
CA GLY A 462 -11.19 -13.50 -15.07
C GLY A 462 -10.94 -12.54 -13.89
N VAL A 463 -11.98 -12.09 -13.20
CA VAL A 463 -11.91 -11.19 -12.04
C VAL A 463 -11.63 -12.01 -10.78
N GLY A 464 -10.47 -11.85 -10.19
CA GLY A 464 -10.12 -12.44 -8.88
C GLY A 464 -10.81 -11.66 -7.77
N LEU A 465 -11.47 -12.38 -6.84
CA LEU A 465 -12.17 -11.78 -5.71
C LEU A 465 -11.20 -11.33 -4.62
N SER A 466 -11.54 -10.25 -3.94
CA SER A 466 -10.81 -9.71 -2.78
C SER A 466 -10.78 -10.69 -1.61
N GLN A 467 -9.81 -10.54 -0.70
CA GLN A 467 -9.73 -11.28 0.57
C GLN A 467 -9.96 -10.39 1.79
N ARG A 468 -10.61 -9.24 1.63
CA ARG A 468 -10.65 -8.20 2.67
C ARG A 468 -11.64 -8.42 3.80
N MET A 469 -12.55 -9.39 3.70
CA MET A 469 -13.42 -9.72 4.84
C MET A 469 -12.61 -10.12 6.09
N GLN A 470 -11.45 -10.76 5.94
CA GLN A 470 -10.57 -11.14 7.04
C GLN A 470 -10.09 -9.95 7.91
N SER A 471 -10.16 -8.72 7.39
CA SER A 471 -9.77 -7.53 8.16
C SER A 471 -10.84 -7.05 9.16
N PHE A 472 -12.04 -7.61 9.13
CA PHE A 472 -13.08 -7.37 10.13
C PHE A 472 -12.87 -8.19 11.39
N VAL A 473 -13.41 -7.69 12.50
CA VAL A 473 -13.59 -8.45 13.73
C VAL A 473 -15.05 -8.91 13.87
N LEU A 474 -15.30 -9.94 14.68
CA LEU A 474 -16.65 -10.41 15.00
C LEU A 474 -17.11 -9.97 16.39
N ASP A 475 -16.15 -9.69 17.30
CA ASP A 475 -16.44 -9.30 18.68
C ASP A 475 -16.24 -7.78 18.88
N PRO A 476 -17.31 -7.02 19.24
CA PRO A 476 -17.17 -5.59 19.51
C PRO A 476 -16.28 -5.26 20.72
N LYS A 477 -15.96 -6.23 21.56
CA LYS A 477 -14.98 -6.04 22.64
C LYS A 477 -13.55 -5.92 22.14
N GLU A 478 -13.27 -6.46 20.96
CA GLU A 478 -11.97 -6.36 20.31
C GLU A 478 -11.80 -4.98 19.65
N ASN A 479 -12.73 -4.61 18.79
CA ASN A 479 -12.80 -3.30 18.16
C ASN A 479 -14.27 -2.99 17.79
N PRO A 480 -14.97 -2.10 18.52
CA PRO A 480 -16.37 -1.80 18.24
C PRO A 480 -16.60 -1.05 16.92
N PHE A 481 -15.56 -0.42 16.35
CA PHE A 481 -15.65 0.34 15.11
C PHE A 481 -15.48 -0.53 13.85
N ASN A 482 -14.88 -1.73 13.97
CA ASN A 482 -14.57 -2.61 12.85
C ASN A 482 -15.30 -3.97 12.88
N VAL A 483 -16.41 -4.06 13.59
CA VAL A 483 -17.27 -5.26 13.54
C VAL A 483 -17.87 -5.38 12.14
N VAL A 484 -17.91 -6.62 11.61
CA VAL A 484 -18.51 -6.88 10.29
C VAL A 484 -20.01 -6.57 10.30
N GLU A 485 -20.42 -5.76 9.33
CA GLU A 485 -21.81 -5.40 9.07
C GLU A 485 -22.03 -5.30 7.56
N PRO A 486 -23.21 -5.72 7.04
CA PRO A 486 -23.56 -5.56 5.63
C PRO A 486 -23.39 -4.12 5.14
N GLY A 487 -22.70 -3.95 4.01
CA GLY A 487 -22.45 -2.63 3.41
C GLY A 487 -21.28 -1.84 4.02
N LYS A 488 -20.67 -2.33 5.12
CA LYS A 488 -19.53 -1.70 5.79
C LYS A 488 -18.21 -2.04 5.08
N ARG A 489 -17.28 -1.09 5.08
CA ARG A 489 -15.90 -1.29 4.65
C ARG A 489 -15.06 -1.85 5.80
N PRO A 490 -14.22 -2.86 5.57
CA PRO A 490 -13.26 -3.28 6.60
C PRO A 490 -12.17 -2.22 6.79
N ARG A 491 -11.62 -2.13 8.01
CA ARG A 491 -10.41 -1.37 8.25
C ARG A 491 -9.23 -2.08 7.60
N VAL A 492 -8.56 -1.42 6.66
CA VAL A 492 -7.51 -2.00 5.83
C VAL A 492 -6.14 -1.36 6.07
N THR A 493 -5.09 -2.03 5.64
CA THR A 493 -3.69 -1.56 5.80
C THR A 493 -3.26 -0.55 4.74
N LEU A 494 -4.09 -0.28 3.75
CA LEU A 494 -3.76 0.46 2.53
C LEU A 494 -3.64 1.95 2.78
N THR A 495 -2.50 2.55 2.41
CA THR A 495 -2.16 3.88 2.88
C THR A 495 -1.29 4.68 1.89
N PRO A 496 -1.89 5.15 0.76
CA PRO A 496 -1.21 6.11 -0.10
C PRO A 496 -0.90 7.38 0.68
N SER A 497 0.13 8.11 0.26
CA SER A 497 0.63 9.27 0.98
C SER A 497 0.97 10.41 0.03
N LEU A 498 0.53 11.62 0.35
CA LEU A 498 0.97 12.84 -0.29
C LEU A 498 1.44 13.83 0.79
N ALA A 499 2.52 14.56 0.48
CA ALA A 499 2.95 15.68 1.31
C ALA A 499 3.04 16.95 0.46
N LEU A 500 2.57 18.05 1.05
CA LEU A 500 2.69 19.38 0.45
C LEU A 500 3.61 20.26 1.32
N LYS A 501 4.36 21.13 0.68
CA LYS A 501 5.13 22.18 1.32
C LYS A 501 4.82 23.50 0.64
N ASP A 502 4.45 24.51 1.42
CA ASP A 502 4.04 25.82 0.90
C ASP A 502 2.92 25.71 -0.16
N GLY A 503 1.97 24.78 0.05
CA GLY A 503 0.82 24.53 -0.83
C GLY A 503 1.16 23.83 -2.16
N LYS A 504 2.39 23.33 -2.33
CA LYS A 504 2.86 22.62 -3.53
C LYS A 504 3.22 21.18 -3.20
N PRO A 505 3.06 20.22 -4.15
CA PRO A 505 3.54 18.87 -3.97
C PRO A 505 5.01 18.85 -3.53
N PHE A 506 5.30 18.11 -2.48
CA PHE A 506 6.64 17.91 -1.94
C PHE A 506 7.09 16.47 -2.12
N LEU A 507 6.19 15.52 -1.79
CA LEU A 507 6.48 14.09 -1.84
C LEU A 507 5.19 13.30 -2.09
N SER A 508 5.23 12.37 -3.04
CA SER A 508 4.26 11.31 -3.23
C SER A 508 4.94 9.99 -2.89
N PHE A 509 4.33 9.16 -2.04
CA PHE A 509 5.00 7.94 -1.57
C PHE A 509 4.02 6.89 -1.08
N ALA A 510 4.29 5.65 -1.46
CA ALA A 510 3.50 4.50 -1.05
C ALA A 510 4.36 3.24 -0.93
N LYS A 511 3.82 2.22 -0.29
CA LYS A 511 4.52 0.97 0.00
C LYS A 511 3.60 -0.24 -0.19
N GLN A 512 4.17 -1.33 -0.67
CA GLN A 512 3.56 -2.67 -0.64
C GLN A 512 3.47 -3.22 0.78
N ALA A 513 2.82 -4.37 0.92
CA ALA A 513 2.64 -5.19 2.10
C ALA A 513 1.51 -4.74 3.06
N GLY A 514 1.45 -5.32 4.25
CA GLY A 514 0.38 -5.20 5.22
C GLY A 514 0.61 -4.14 6.30
N ASP A 515 0.62 -4.56 7.56
CA ASP A 515 0.70 -3.68 8.74
C ASP A 515 2.02 -2.91 8.87
N GLU A 516 3.02 -3.23 8.09
CA GLU A 516 4.29 -2.51 8.07
C GLU A 516 4.27 -1.22 7.23
N GLN A 517 3.20 -0.94 6.47
CA GLN A 517 3.17 0.20 5.54
C GLN A 517 3.48 1.52 6.23
N ASP A 518 2.66 1.96 7.19
CA ASP A 518 2.88 3.25 7.86
C ASP A 518 4.13 3.30 8.73
N GLN A 519 4.62 2.15 9.19
CA GLN A 519 5.88 2.08 9.95
C GLN A 519 7.08 2.46 9.07
N LEU A 520 7.13 1.92 7.86
CA LEU A 520 8.24 2.14 6.94
C LEU A 520 8.09 3.45 6.17
N LEU A 521 6.86 3.86 5.84
CA LEU A 521 6.58 5.17 5.24
C LEU A 521 6.92 6.32 6.20
N LEU A 522 6.69 6.15 7.50
CA LEU A 522 7.12 7.11 8.53
C LEU A 522 8.64 7.26 8.54
N GLN A 523 9.38 6.15 8.58
CA GLN A 523 10.85 6.17 8.57
C GLN A 523 11.39 6.76 7.27
N PHE A 524 10.82 6.38 6.12
CA PHE A 524 11.16 6.94 4.81
C PHE A 524 10.97 8.47 4.79
N PHE A 525 9.83 8.98 5.25
CA PHE A 525 9.55 10.41 5.33
C PHE A 525 10.56 11.14 6.23
N LEU A 526 10.84 10.60 7.41
CA LEU A 526 11.80 11.17 8.35
C LEU A 526 13.24 11.12 7.82
N ASN A 527 13.61 10.10 7.06
CA ASN A 527 14.92 10.02 6.41
C ASN A 527 15.16 11.20 5.46
N ILE A 528 14.13 11.64 4.75
CA ILE A 528 14.19 12.82 3.87
C ILE A 528 14.16 14.10 4.70
N VAL A 529 13.19 14.25 5.59
CA VAL A 529 12.90 15.53 6.26
C VAL A 529 13.90 15.83 7.39
N GLU A 530 14.31 14.82 8.16
CA GLU A 530 15.23 15.02 9.30
C GLU A 530 16.70 14.84 8.92
N PHE A 531 16.99 13.86 8.06
CA PHE A 531 18.37 13.49 7.75
C PHE A 531 18.84 13.93 6.37
N GLY A 532 17.95 14.49 5.54
CA GLY A 532 18.32 15.07 4.23
C GLY A 532 18.72 14.03 3.19
N MET A 533 18.27 12.79 3.33
CA MET A 533 18.50 11.74 2.34
C MET A 533 17.78 12.08 1.03
N THR A 534 18.38 11.71 -0.10
CA THR A 534 17.67 11.70 -1.38
C THR A 534 16.54 10.66 -1.36
N VAL A 535 15.58 10.78 -2.28
CA VAL A 535 14.44 9.86 -2.34
C VAL A 535 14.88 8.40 -2.52
N GLN A 536 15.92 8.12 -3.32
CA GLN A 536 16.41 6.76 -3.53
C GLN A 536 17.18 6.24 -2.30
N GLU A 537 18.01 7.08 -1.67
CA GLU A 537 18.69 6.71 -0.41
C GLU A 537 17.68 6.36 0.68
N ALA A 538 16.64 7.19 0.85
CA ALA A 538 15.59 6.95 1.82
C ALA A 538 14.80 5.65 1.55
N THR A 539 14.62 5.29 0.27
CA THR A 539 13.95 4.05 -0.16
C THR A 539 14.75 2.80 0.20
N GLU A 540 16.09 2.87 0.14
CA GLU A 540 16.99 1.75 0.41
C GLU A 540 17.57 1.74 1.84
N ALA A 541 17.30 2.78 2.62
CA ALA A 541 17.85 2.96 3.96
C ALA A 541 17.46 1.81 4.92
N PRO A 542 18.39 1.34 5.76
CA PRO A 542 18.09 0.36 6.80
C PRO A 542 16.96 0.84 7.70
N SER A 543 15.97 -0.01 7.90
CA SER A 543 14.78 0.28 8.70
C SER A 543 14.48 -0.83 9.71
N PHE A 544 13.44 -0.63 10.50
CA PHE A 544 12.97 -1.60 11.48
C PHE A 544 11.43 -1.65 11.50
N LYS A 545 10.88 -2.72 12.08
CA LYS A 545 9.43 -2.95 12.21
C LYS A 545 9.10 -3.39 13.63
N THR A 546 8.02 -2.86 14.19
CA THR A 546 7.39 -3.42 15.39
C THR A 546 6.35 -4.48 15.02
N LEU A 547 6.21 -5.51 15.83
CA LEU A 547 5.18 -6.54 15.71
C LEU A 547 4.16 -6.45 16.87
N GLN A 548 4.16 -5.34 17.60
CA GLN A 548 3.36 -5.20 18.83
C GLN A 548 1.87 -4.93 18.57
N MET A 549 1.50 -4.44 17.38
CA MET A 549 0.10 -4.26 17.00
C MET A 549 -0.56 -5.58 16.62
N TYR A 550 -1.89 -5.63 16.67
CA TYR A 550 -2.64 -6.75 16.08
C TYR A 550 -2.49 -6.76 14.55
N ALA A 551 -2.12 -7.92 14.01
CA ALA A 551 -2.12 -8.14 12.56
C ALA A 551 -3.52 -7.89 11.99
N SER A 552 -3.58 -7.30 10.79
CA SER A 552 -4.86 -7.01 10.11
C SER A 552 -5.45 -8.21 9.38
N PHE A 553 -4.72 -9.32 9.35
CA PHE A 553 -5.03 -10.52 8.58
C PHE A 553 -4.91 -11.78 9.44
N GLY A 554 -5.50 -12.88 8.93
CA GLY A 554 -5.43 -14.18 9.56
C GLY A 554 -6.06 -14.21 10.95
N ASP A 555 -5.34 -14.71 11.92
CA ASP A 555 -5.81 -14.86 13.30
C ASP A 555 -5.68 -13.58 14.15
N HIS A 556 -5.35 -12.43 13.56
CA HIS A 556 -5.14 -11.13 14.21
C HIS A 556 -4.16 -11.20 15.39
N GLU A 557 -3.08 -11.93 15.22
CA GLU A 557 -2.07 -12.12 16.26
C GLU A 557 -1.15 -10.90 16.41
N LYS A 558 -0.43 -10.82 17.53
CA LYS A 558 0.60 -9.82 17.78
C LYS A 558 1.77 -10.44 18.55
N GLU A 559 2.95 -9.81 18.44
CA GLU A 559 4.12 -10.18 19.22
C GLU A 559 4.59 -9.02 20.10
N PRO A 560 4.13 -8.95 21.37
CA PRO A 560 4.53 -7.88 22.27
C PRO A 560 6.05 -7.82 22.49
N GLY A 561 6.62 -6.63 22.21
CA GLY A 561 8.05 -6.39 22.29
C GLY A 561 8.85 -6.83 21.08
N GLY A 562 8.22 -7.41 20.06
CA GLY A 562 8.87 -7.85 18.83
C GLY A 562 9.43 -6.68 18.02
N LEU A 563 10.71 -6.75 17.62
CA LEU A 563 11.41 -5.76 16.83
C LEU A 563 12.25 -6.46 15.77
N ILE A 564 11.87 -6.26 14.51
CA ILE A 564 12.66 -6.73 13.37
C ILE A 564 13.53 -5.57 12.88
N MET A 565 14.83 -5.78 12.79
CA MET A 565 15.79 -4.78 12.30
C MET A 565 16.51 -5.25 11.06
N ASN A 566 16.93 -4.30 10.22
CA ASN A 566 17.88 -4.57 9.15
C ASN A 566 19.23 -5.02 9.73
N GLU A 567 19.87 -6.01 9.12
CA GLU A 567 21.20 -6.50 9.53
C GLU A 567 22.29 -5.41 9.45
N ALA A 568 22.10 -4.38 8.63
CA ALA A 568 23.00 -3.23 8.53
C ALA A 568 22.87 -2.23 9.71
N MET A 569 21.90 -2.43 10.60
CA MET A 569 21.80 -1.61 11.83
C MET A 569 23.06 -1.75 12.68
N PRO A 570 23.60 -0.63 13.23
CA PRO A 570 24.83 -0.67 14.03
C PRO A 570 24.76 -1.67 15.19
N ASP A 571 25.83 -2.43 15.41
CA ASP A 571 25.88 -3.47 16.46
C ASP A 571 25.63 -2.92 17.87
N TRP A 572 26.14 -1.71 18.18
CA TRP A 572 25.86 -1.04 19.46
C TRP A 572 24.38 -0.71 19.63
N THR A 573 23.68 -0.29 18.57
CA THR A 573 22.23 -0.05 18.58
C THR A 573 21.50 -1.35 18.92
N ARG A 574 21.84 -2.45 18.23
CA ARG A 574 21.23 -3.76 18.44
C ARG A 574 21.42 -4.26 19.88
N LYS A 575 22.62 -4.16 20.40
CA LYS A 575 22.96 -4.56 21.79
C LYS A 575 22.21 -3.72 22.82
N GLU A 576 22.14 -2.40 22.62
CA GLU A 576 21.44 -1.53 23.56
C GLU A 576 19.94 -1.81 23.58
N LEU A 577 19.30 -1.96 22.42
CA LEU A 577 17.88 -2.32 22.33
C LEU A 577 17.59 -3.67 23.00
N SER A 578 18.50 -4.66 22.89
CA SER A 578 18.37 -5.92 23.61
C SER A 578 18.39 -5.71 25.13
N ARG A 579 19.26 -4.82 25.66
CA ARG A 579 19.30 -4.47 27.09
C ARG A 579 18.03 -3.75 27.55
N MET A 580 17.42 -2.96 26.66
CA MET A 580 16.14 -2.31 26.92
C MET A 580 14.94 -3.28 26.86
N GLY A 581 15.16 -4.57 26.62
CA GLY A 581 14.13 -5.61 26.66
C GLY A 581 13.36 -5.83 25.36
N TYR A 582 13.87 -5.36 24.21
CA TYR A 582 13.31 -5.68 22.92
C TYR A 582 13.63 -7.13 22.51
N LYS A 583 12.64 -7.80 21.90
CA LYS A 583 12.80 -9.11 21.28
C LYS A 583 13.29 -8.92 19.86
N ASN A 584 14.60 -8.83 19.70
CA ASN A 584 15.23 -8.49 18.43
C ASN A 584 15.30 -9.70 17.48
N SER A 585 14.92 -9.50 16.24
CA SER A 585 15.23 -10.35 15.10
C SER A 585 15.80 -9.52 13.95
N TYR A 586 16.46 -10.17 13.00
CA TYR A 586 17.21 -9.48 11.95
C TYR A 586 16.84 -10.03 10.59
N GLN A 587 16.79 -9.13 9.61
CA GLN A 587 16.54 -9.46 8.22
C GLN A 587 17.51 -8.68 7.33
N PRO A 588 17.98 -9.27 6.22
CA PRO A 588 18.89 -8.58 5.27
C PRO A 588 18.22 -7.38 4.59
N ARG A 589 16.89 -7.40 4.51
CA ARG A 589 16.09 -6.31 3.95
C ARG A 589 14.89 -6.02 4.84
N THR A 590 14.78 -4.78 5.31
CA THR A 590 13.62 -4.26 6.03
C THR A 590 13.04 -3.00 5.37
N SER A 591 13.84 -2.30 4.56
CA SER A 591 13.40 -1.20 3.68
C SER A 591 12.64 -1.73 2.48
N GLY A 592 11.79 -0.90 1.89
CA GLY A 592 11.01 -1.27 0.71
C GLY A 592 9.91 -2.30 0.97
N PRO A 593 9.18 -2.69 -0.07
CA PRO A 593 9.13 -1.98 -1.35
C PRO A 593 8.42 -0.64 -1.25
N ILE A 594 9.15 0.46 -1.37
CA ILE A 594 8.64 1.84 -1.37
C ILE A 594 8.87 2.44 -2.74
N ASN A 595 7.84 3.07 -3.30
CA ASN A 595 7.91 3.87 -4.50
C ASN A 595 7.53 5.31 -4.14
N ALA A 596 8.29 6.29 -4.67
CA ALA A 596 8.09 7.68 -4.31
C ALA A 596 8.54 8.65 -5.41
N ILE A 597 7.92 9.85 -5.41
CA ILE A 597 8.30 10.97 -6.27
C ILE A 597 8.52 12.19 -5.37
N TYR A 598 9.71 12.75 -5.40
CA TYR A 598 10.09 14.01 -4.76
C TYR A 598 10.08 15.15 -5.79
N PHE A 599 9.60 16.32 -5.40
CA PHE A 599 9.49 17.50 -6.25
C PHE A 599 10.55 18.53 -5.89
N ASP A 600 11.50 18.72 -6.77
CA ASP A 600 12.54 19.75 -6.67
C ASP A 600 12.10 21.03 -7.38
N TRP A 601 11.40 21.89 -6.66
CA TRP A 601 10.91 23.16 -7.18
C TRP A 601 12.01 24.19 -7.44
N ILE A 602 13.20 23.99 -6.89
CA ILE A 602 14.35 24.89 -7.14
C ILE A 602 14.83 24.69 -8.57
N HIS A 603 14.91 23.45 -9.03
CA HIS A 603 15.42 23.11 -10.36
C HIS A 603 14.28 22.81 -11.36
N GLY A 604 13.04 22.74 -10.91
CA GLY A 604 11.89 22.40 -11.76
C GLY A 604 11.92 20.96 -12.27
N THR A 605 12.34 20.02 -11.42
CA THR A 605 12.50 18.59 -11.73
C THR A 605 11.81 17.70 -10.70
N MET A 606 11.59 16.46 -11.08
CA MET A 606 11.11 15.38 -10.21
C MET A 606 12.20 14.33 -10.03
N TRP A 607 12.31 13.81 -8.81
CA TRP A 607 13.22 12.71 -8.49
C TRP A 607 12.41 11.51 -8.05
N GLY A 608 12.61 10.37 -8.69
CA GLY A 608 11.92 9.12 -8.33
C GLY A 608 12.80 8.19 -7.52
N GLY A 609 12.21 7.59 -6.49
CA GLY A 609 12.76 6.45 -5.77
C GLY A 609 11.93 5.21 -6.07
N SER A 610 12.59 4.14 -6.49
CA SER A 610 11.97 2.83 -6.72
C SER A 610 12.79 1.79 -5.99
N SER A 611 12.14 1.02 -5.10
CA SER A 611 12.88 0.09 -4.25
C SER A 611 13.62 -0.99 -5.07
N ASN A 612 14.67 -1.55 -4.47
CA ASN A 612 15.36 -2.72 -5.00
C ASN A 612 14.72 -4.04 -4.54
N HIS A 613 13.56 -3.96 -3.91
CA HIS A 613 12.80 -5.10 -3.39
C HIS A 613 11.78 -5.55 -4.43
N GLY A 614 11.68 -6.87 -4.66
CA GLY A 614 10.76 -7.40 -5.66
C GLY A 614 11.09 -6.92 -7.08
N GLU A 615 10.07 -6.50 -7.81
CA GLU A 615 10.15 -6.08 -9.22
C GLU A 615 9.81 -4.61 -9.42
N ASP A 616 9.83 -3.81 -8.35
CA ASP A 616 9.54 -2.38 -8.39
C ASP A 616 10.36 -1.67 -9.48
N TYR A 617 9.70 -0.85 -10.27
CA TYR A 617 10.31 -0.16 -11.39
C TYR A 617 9.74 1.23 -11.62
N GLY A 618 10.56 2.13 -12.12
CA GLY A 618 10.15 3.48 -12.46
C GLY A 618 10.79 3.98 -13.74
N ILE A 619 10.07 4.88 -14.41
CA ILE A 619 10.48 5.56 -15.63
C ILE A 619 10.18 7.04 -15.45
N GLY A 620 11.16 7.90 -15.72
CA GLY A 620 11.02 9.35 -15.73
C GLY A 620 11.47 9.95 -17.07
N TRP A 621 10.89 11.11 -17.44
CA TRP A 621 11.22 11.80 -18.68
C TRP A 621 11.24 13.31 -18.49
#